data_0065505e43b6771de35c40fecb3f952b
#
_entry.id   0065505e43b6771de35c40fecb3f952b
#
_cell.length_a   1.000
_cell.length_b   1.000
_cell.length_c   1.000
_cell.angle_alpha   90.00
_cell.angle_beta   90.00
_cell.angle_gamma   90.00
#
_symmetry.space_group_name_H-M   'P 1'
#
loop_
_entity.id
_entity.type
_entity.pdbx_description
1 polymer ?
#
loop_
_entity_poly.entity_id
_entity_poly.type
_entity_poly.pdbx_seq_one_letter_code
_entity_poly.pdbx_strand_id
1 'polypeptide(L)'
;MTPQTIVVIAVVPLVAWRLYSRIRRFIGRQRSRAGRHWAAVVLFPLMVALLGVAAAANATALAALGGGVAVGAALGVAGLRLTRFERTAEGWFYTPNAHIGIALSVLFTARIAWRVAEIELHGAAPGGTQLASSPLTLAVFGMLAGYYMVYAAGLLRWRHSSR
;
A
#
# COMPACT_ATOMS: atom_id res chain seq x y z
N MET A 1 -30.88 6.96 -11.68
CA MET A 1 -29.70 6.32 -11.05
C MET A 1 -29.72 4.88 -11.50
N THR A 2 -28.68 4.43 -12.20
CA THR A 2 -28.60 3.03 -12.63
C THR A 2 -28.30 2.13 -11.43
N PRO A 3 -28.77 0.87 -11.40
CA PRO A 3 -28.50 -0.05 -10.29
C PRO A 3 -27.00 -0.20 -10.00
N GLN A 4 -26.16 -0.03 -11.02
CA GLN A 4 -24.70 -0.05 -10.91
C GLN A 4 -24.15 1.14 -10.09
N THR A 5 -24.69 2.34 -10.25
CA THR A 5 -24.29 3.52 -9.47
C THR A 5 -24.61 3.34 -7.99
N ILE A 6 -25.74 2.70 -7.68
CA ILE A 6 -26.16 2.41 -6.29
C ILE A 6 -25.20 1.39 -5.67
N VAL A 7 -24.77 0.37 -6.42
CA VAL A 7 -23.81 -0.64 -5.95
C VAL A 7 -22.45 0.00 -5.65
N VAL A 8 -21.92 0.86 -6.52
CA VAL A 8 -20.63 1.56 -6.30
C VAL A 8 -20.72 2.47 -5.07
N ILE A 9 -21.80 3.27 -4.95
CA ILE A 9 -21.99 4.17 -3.81
C ILE A 9 -22.15 3.43 -2.47
N ALA A 10 -22.72 2.21 -2.50
CA ALA A 10 -22.89 1.39 -1.31
C ALA A 10 -21.64 0.55 -0.97
N VAL A 11 -20.98 -0.01 -1.98
CA VAL A 11 -19.82 -0.91 -1.80
C VAL A 11 -18.57 -0.15 -1.38
N VAL A 12 -18.31 1.03 -1.94
CA VAL A 12 -17.12 1.83 -1.59
C VAL A 12 -17.08 2.21 -0.11
N PRO A 13 -18.13 2.79 0.51
CA PRO A 13 -18.13 3.10 1.93
C PRO A 13 -18.15 1.83 2.80
N LEU A 14 -18.81 0.74 2.36
CA LEU A 14 -18.81 -0.53 3.08
C LEU A 14 -17.41 -1.15 3.14
N VAL A 15 -16.69 -1.16 2.02
CA VAL A 15 -15.29 -1.62 1.95
C VAL A 15 -14.37 -0.71 2.77
N ALA A 16 -14.54 0.60 2.68
CA ALA A 16 -13.79 1.57 3.47
C ALA A 16 -14.07 1.40 4.97
N TRP A 17 -15.34 1.22 5.36
CA TRP A 17 -15.73 0.92 6.75
C TRP A 17 -15.14 -0.41 7.23
N ARG A 18 -15.22 -1.47 6.42
CA ARG A 18 -14.68 -2.78 6.78
C ARG A 18 -13.15 -2.75 6.88
N LEU A 19 -12.49 -2.00 6.00
CA LEU A 19 -11.06 -1.77 6.05
C LEU A 19 -10.69 -0.95 7.29
N TYR A 20 -11.39 0.15 7.56
CA TYR A 20 -11.21 0.99 8.75
C TYR A 20 -11.43 0.21 10.05
N SER A 21 -12.52 -0.56 10.17
CA SER A 21 -12.81 -1.36 11.35
C SER A 21 -11.79 -2.46 11.59
N ARG A 22 -11.26 -3.05 10.50
CA ARG A 22 -10.19 -4.03 10.56
C ARG A 22 -8.85 -3.38 10.96
N ILE A 23 -8.55 -2.20 10.41
CA ILE A 23 -7.35 -1.43 10.73
C ILE A 23 -7.37 -0.94 12.18
N ARG A 24 -8.52 -0.49 12.68
CA ARG A 24 -8.67 -0.04 14.08
C ARG A 24 -8.33 -1.13 15.11
N ARG A 25 -8.49 -2.41 14.75
CA ARG A 25 -8.06 -3.55 15.57
C ARG A 25 -6.54 -3.77 15.55
N PHE A 26 -5.82 -3.16 14.61
CA PHE A 26 -4.36 -3.22 14.51
C PHE A 26 -3.66 -2.00 15.11
N ILE A 27 -4.41 -1.00 15.60
CA ILE A 27 -3.86 0.16 16.32
C ILE A 27 -3.63 -0.29 17.76
N GLY A 28 -2.38 -0.64 18.08
CA GLY A 28 -1.96 -1.04 19.41
C GLY A 28 -0.62 -1.77 19.40
N ARG A 29 -0.18 -2.19 20.57
CA ARG A 29 1.03 -2.97 20.78
C ARG A 29 0.93 -4.29 20.01
N GLN A 30 1.80 -4.47 19.00
CA GLN A 30 1.80 -5.64 18.13
C GLN A 30 3.04 -6.50 18.36
N ARG A 31 2.83 -7.81 18.41
CA ARG A 31 3.94 -8.78 18.44
C ARG A 31 4.55 -8.88 17.05
N SER A 32 5.85 -8.62 16.94
CA SER A 32 6.57 -8.69 15.68
C SER A 32 6.69 -10.14 15.20
N ARG A 33 6.00 -10.49 14.10
CA ARG A 33 6.14 -11.78 13.43
C ARG A 33 7.04 -11.63 12.21
N ALA A 34 8.22 -12.23 12.22
CA ALA A 34 9.21 -12.12 11.14
C ALA A 34 8.64 -12.48 9.76
N GLY A 35 7.86 -13.56 9.66
CA GLY A 35 7.31 -14.02 8.38
C GLY A 35 6.45 -12.97 7.67
N ARG A 36 5.71 -12.15 8.41
CA ARG A 36 4.88 -11.08 7.82
C ARG A 36 5.73 -9.95 7.20
N HIS A 37 6.86 -9.62 7.83
CA HIS A 37 7.78 -8.60 7.32
C HIS A 37 8.56 -9.12 6.11
N TRP A 38 8.98 -10.39 6.13
CA TRP A 38 9.61 -11.03 4.98
C TRP A 38 8.67 -11.08 3.77
N ALA A 39 7.40 -11.44 3.99
CA ALA A 39 6.41 -11.43 2.92
C ALA A 39 6.28 -10.03 2.27
N ALA A 40 6.27 -8.97 3.05
CA ALA A 40 6.20 -7.60 2.51
C ALA A 40 7.47 -7.23 1.73
N VAL A 41 8.66 -7.58 2.23
CA VAL A 41 9.95 -7.27 1.58
C VAL A 41 10.13 -8.03 0.26
N VAL A 42 9.48 -9.18 0.09
CA VAL A 42 9.55 -9.95 -1.17
C VAL A 42 8.43 -9.58 -2.12
N LEU A 43 7.19 -9.51 -1.61
CA LEU A 43 6.00 -9.32 -2.44
C LEU A 43 5.96 -7.94 -3.11
N PHE A 44 6.24 -6.86 -2.36
CA PHE A 44 6.16 -5.50 -2.93
C PHE A 44 7.21 -5.24 -4.00
N PRO A 45 8.52 -5.60 -3.85
CA PRO A 45 9.49 -5.47 -4.95
C PRO A 45 9.10 -6.29 -6.17
N LEU A 46 8.59 -7.51 -5.98
CA LEU A 46 8.13 -8.35 -7.09
C LEU A 46 6.98 -7.68 -7.85
N MET A 47 6.00 -7.12 -7.14
CA MET A 47 4.88 -6.40 -7.75
C MET A 47 5.36 -5.13 -8.48
N VAL A 48 6.30 -4.38 -7.89
CA VAL A 48 6.90 -3.20 -8.55
C VAL A 48 7.63 -3.60 -9.82
N ALA A 49 8.40 -4.69 -9.78
CA ALA A 49 9.10 -5.19 -10.96
C ALA A 49 8.14 -5.63 -12.07
N LEU A 50 7.08 -6.38 -11.74
CA LEU A 50 6.05 -6.81 -12.69
C LEU A 50 5.35 -5.61 -13.33
N LEU A 51 4.95 -4.63 -12.54
CA LEU A 51 4.31 -3.41 -13.06
C LEU A 51 5.29 -2.55 -13.85
N GLY A 52 6.57 -2.51 -13.45
CA GLY A 52 7.62 -1.83 -14.21
C GLY A 52 7.82 -2.44 -15.59
N VAL A 53 7.85 -3.77 -15.69
CA VAL A 53 7.91 -4.49 -16.97
C VAL A 53 6.65 -4.21 -17.81
N ALA A 54 5.47 -4.27 -17.19
CA ALA A 54 4.21 -3.98 -17.89
C ALA A 54 4.13 -2.52 -18.39
N ALA A 55 4.76 -1.59 -17.69
CA ALA A 55 4.80 -0.17 -18.02
C ALA A 55 6.03 0.22 -18.88
N ALA A 56 6.91 -0.71 -19.25
CA ALA A 56 8.20 -0.41 -19.89
C ALA A 56 8.08 0.36 -21.21
N ALA A 57 6.99 0.17 -21.95
CA ALA A 57 6.72 0.91 -23.19
C ALA A 57 6.23 2.35 -22.96
N ASN A 58 5.90 2.74 -21.72
CA ASN A 58 5.38 4.06 -21.35
C ASN A 58 6.31 4.73 -20.33
N ALA A 59 7.21 5.58 -20.81
CA ALA A 59 8.21 6.26 -19.99
C ALA A 59 7.56 7.09 -18.86
N THR A 60 6.43 7.75 -19.11
CA THR A 60 5.71 8.53 -18.11
C THR A 60 5.16 7.64 -16.99
N ALA A 61 4.60 6.48 -17.35
CA ALA A 61 4.08 5.50 -16.39
C ALA A 61 5.22 4.91 -15.53
N LEU A 62 6.35 4.60 -16.16
CA LEU A 62 7.54 4.09 -15.48
C LEU A 62 8.14 5.14 -14.53
N ALA A 63 8.27 6.39 -14.98
CA ALA A 63 8.74 7.49 -14.14
C ALA A 63 7.79 7.75 -12.95
N ALA A 64 6.47 7.67 -13.17
CA ALA A 64 5.47 7.81 -12.12
C ALA A 64 5.57 6.67 -11.07
N LEU A 65 5.77 5.43 -11.51
CA LEU A 65 6.02 4.29 -10.60
C LEU A 65 7.27 4.51 -9.76
N GLY A 66 8.41 4.86 -10.40
CA GLY A 66 9.68 5.11 -9.73
C GLY A 66 9.61 6.28 -8.75
N GLY A 67 9.01 7.40 -9.19
CA GLY A 67 8.77 8.57 -8.33
C GLY A 67 7.89 8.24 -7.12
N GLY A 68 6.82 7.45 -7.36
CA GLY A 68 5.96 6.95 -6.29
C GLY A 68 6.74 6.11 -5.28
N VAL A 69 7.57 5.16 -5.73
CA VAL A 69 8.42 4.33 -4.86
C VAL A 69 9.37 5.19 -4.04
N ALA A 70 10.01 6.21 -4.63
CA ALA A 70 10.92 7.11 -3.92
C ALA A 70 10.20 7.90 -2.80
N VAL A 71 9.05 8.49 -3.12
CA VAL A 71 8.21 9.19 -2.13
C VAL A 71 7.74 8.25 -1.03
N GLY A 72 7.26 7.06 -1.41
CA GLY A 72 6.84 6.02 -0.48
C GLY A 72 7.97 5.57 0.45
N ALA A 73 9.18 5.40 -0.08
CA ALA A 73 10.36 5.06 0.70
C ALA A 73 10.68 6.14 1.75
N ALA A 74 10.63 7.41 1.37
CA ALA A 74 10.82 8.54 2.30
C ALA A 74 9.76 8.52 3.42
N LEU A 75 8.50 8.30 3.08
CA LEU A 75 7.41 8.13 4.06
C LEU A 75 7.62 6.89 4.94
N GLY A 76 8.17 5.80 4.40
CA GLY A 76 8.54 4.61 5.14
C GLY A 76 9.59 4.88 6.22
N VAL A 77 10.62 5.65 5.88
CA VAL A 77 11.63 6.12 6.85
C VAL A 77 10.98 6.98 7.93
N ALA A 78 10.12 7.93 7.55
CA ALA A 78 9.38 8.76 8.50
C ALA A 78 8.51 7.90 9.42
N GLY A 79 7.78 6.91 8.88
CA GLY A 79 6.98 5.96 9.65
C GLY A 79 7.80 5.16 10.66
N LEU A 80 9.01 4.73 10.27
CA LEU A 80 9.94 4.05 11.19
C LEU A 80 10.39 4.94 12.34
N ARG A 81 10.71 6.20 12.06
CA ARG A 81 11.12 7.17 13.09
C ARG A 81 10.01 7.46 14.11
N LEU A 82 8.76 7.39 13.68
CA LEU A 82 7.58 7.58 14.51
C LEU A 82 7.12 6.29 15.22
N THR A 83 7.73 5.14 14.93
CA THR A 83 7.40 3.85 15.54
C THR A 83 8.13 3.70 16.87
N ARG A 84 7.39 3.35 17.93
CA ARG A 84 7.97 3.02 19.23
C ARG A 84 8.28 1.54 19.29
N PHE A 85 9.52 1.22 19.63
CA PHE A 85 10.03 -0.14 19.74
C PHE A 85 10.17 -0.51 21.22
N GLU A 86 9.63 -1.66 21.61
CA GLU A 86 9.68 -2.16 22.98
C GLU A 86 10.24 -3.58 23.02
N ARG A 87 11.21 -3.80 23.89
CA ARG A 87 11.73 -5.14 24.24
C ARG A 87 11.18 -5.52 25.59
N THR A 88 10.54 -6.68 25.68
CA THR A 88 10.05 -7.25 26.94
C THR A 88 10.49 -8.70 27.05
N ALA A 89 10.47 -9.25 28.26
CA ALA A 89 10.75 -10.66 28.51
C ALA A 89 9.82 -11.60 27.71
N GLU A 90 8.62 -11.13 27.34
CA GLU A 90 7.63 -11.88 26.55
C GLU A 90 7.84 -11.81 25.03
N GLY A 91 8.81 -11.01 24.56
CA GLY A 91 9.15 -10.89 23.14
C GLY A 91 9.28 -9.46 22.61
N TRP A 92 9.32 -9.38 21.27
CA TRP A 92 9.51 -8.16 20.54
C TRP A 92 8.17 -7.52 20.22
N PHE A 93 7.93 -6.35 20.77
CA PHE A 93 6.73 -5.57 20.53
C PHE A 93 7.10 -4.25 19.88
N TYR A 94 6.22 -3.75 19.03
CA TYR A 94 6.31 -2.43 18.47
C TYR A 94 4.93 -1.78 18.39
N THR A 95 4.87 -0.49 18.59
CA THR A 95 3.66 0.30 18.41
C THR A 95 3.84 1.11 17.13
N PRO A 96 3.25 0.66 15.99
CA PRO A 96 3.40 1.35 14.73
C PRO A 96 2.68 2.68 14.75
N ASN A 97 3.27 3.71 14.13
CA ASN A 97 2.48 4.85 13.71
C ASN A 97 1.68 4.45 12.46
N ALA A 98 0.47 3.95 12.67
CA ALA A 98 -0.36 3.39 11.62
C ALA A 98 -0.93 4.44 10.65
N HIS A 99 -0.87 5.75 11.00
CA HIS A 99 -1.55 6.82 10.26
C HIS A 99 -1.08 6.92 8.80
N ILE A 100 0.24 6.90 8.58
CA ILE A 100 0.82 7.00 7.22
C ILE A 100 0.40 5.78 6.39
N GLY A 101 0.57 4.56 6.91
CA GLY A 101 0.19 3.34 6.21
C GLY A 101 -1.31 3.26 5.91
N ILE A 102 -2.15 3.71 6.84
CA ILE A 102 -3.61 3.79 6.65
C ILE A 102 -3.94 4.81 5.56
N ALA A 103 -3.37 6.03 5.64
CA ALA A 103 -3.61 7.07 4.66
C ALA A 103 -3.25 6.62 3.23
N LEU A 104 -2.08 5.99 3.05
CA LEU A 104 -1.66 5.44 1.77
C LEU A 104 -2.56 4.30 1.29
N SER A 105 -3.01 3.42 2.18
CA SER A 105 -3.93 2.34 1.83
C SER A 105 -5.31 2.88 1.41
N VAL A 106 -5.82 3.89 2.10
CA VAL A 106 -7.08 4.57 1.74
C VAL A 106 -6.94 5.27 0.39
N LEU A 107 -5.84 6.01 0.18
CA LEU A 107 -5.55 6.69 -1.08
C LEU A 107 -5.51 5.70 -2.25
N PHE A 108 -4.80 4.58 -2.08
CA PHE A 108 -4.73 3.54 -3.10
C PHE A 108 -6.09 2.90 -3.38
N THR A 109 -6.84 2.55 -2.32
CA THR A 109 -8.18 1.96 -2.47
C THR A 109 -9.14 2.94 -3.16
N ALA A 110 -9.12 4.22 -2.77
CA ALA A 110 -9.92 5.25 -3.41
C ALA A 110 -9.55 5.43 -4.89
N ARG A 111 -8.24 5.39 -5.22
CA ARG A 111 -7.77 5.47 -6.62
C ARG A 111 -8.25 4.29 -7.45
N ILE A 112 -8.16 3.08 -6.93
CA ILE A 112 -8.64 1.88 -7.64
C ILE A 112 -10.16 1.94 -7.81
N ALA A 113 -10.90 2.30 -6.77
CA ALA A 113 -12.36 2.44 -6.83
C ALA A 113 -12.79 3.48 -7.88
N TRP A 114 -12.12 4.63 -7.90
CA TRP A 114 -12.33 5.66 -8.93
C TRP A 114 -12.08 5.11 -10.33
N ARG A 115 -10.96 4.41 -10.54
CA ARG A 115 -10.59 3.86 -11.83
C ARG A 115 -11.58 2.81 -12.32
N VAL A 116 -12.05 1.95 -11.43
CA VAL A 116 -13.09 0.96 -11.75
C VAL A 116 -14.39 1.67 -12.15
N ALA A 117 -14.81 2.68 -11.39
CA ALA A 117 -16.01 3.46 -11.72
C ALA A 117 -15.87 4.18 -13.08
N GLU A 118 -14.70 4.73 -13.40
CA GLU A 118 -14.41 5.37 -14.67
C GLU A 118 -14.53 4.39 -15.85
N ILE A 119 -14.02 3.17 -15.71
CA ILE A 119 -14.11 2.10 -16.71
C ILE A 119 -15.59 1.69 -16.92
N GLU A 120 -16.34 1.51 -15.85
CA GLU A 120 -17.75 1.11 -15.91
C GLU A 120 -18.65 2.20 -16.53
N LEU A 121 -18.38 3.47 -16.21
CA LEU A 121 -19.20 4.60 -16.69
C LEU A 121 -18.91 4.98 -18.15
N HIS A 122 -17.68 4.81 -18.61
CA HIS A 122 -17.27 5.26 -19.95
C HIS A 122 -17.09 4.09 -20.94
N GLY A 123 -17.43 2.86 -20.57
CA GLY A 123 -17.41 1.70 -21.45
C GLY A 123 -16.01 1.36 -21.99
N ALA A 124 -14.96 1.75 -21.28
CA ALA A 124 -13.60 1.38 -21.65
C ALA A 124 -13.44 -0.14 -21.53
N ALA A 125 -12.92 -0.78 -22.60
CA ALA A 125 -12.78 -2.23 -22.64
C ALA A 125 -12.08 -2.75 -21.37
N PRO A 126 -12.63 -3.79 -20.71
CA PRO A 126 -12.04 -4.35 -19.51
C PRO A 126 -10.73 -5.05 -19.88
N GLY A 127 -9.62 -4.35 -19.70
CA GLY A 127 -8.29 -4.89 -19.91
C GLY A 127 -7.40 -4.53 -18.73
N GLY A 128 -6.83 -5.54 -18.07
CA GLY A 128 -5.89 -5.35 -16.94
C GLY A 128 -4.70 -4.43 -17.29
N THR A 129 -4.41 -4.25 -18.58
CA THR A 129 -3.42 -3.32 -19.12
C THR A 129 -3.77 -1.86 -18.87
N GLN A 130 -5.05 -1.49 -18.78
CA GLN A 130 -5.46 -0.09 -18.53
C GLN A 130 -5.15 0.39 -17.10
N LEU A 131 -5.18 -0.49 -16.10
CA LEU A 131 -4.75 -0.16 -14.74
C LEU A 131 -3.25 0.07 -14.67
N ALA A 132 -2.46 -0.78 -15.37
CA ALA A 132 -1.02 -0.69 -15.44
C ALA A 132 -0.52 0.46 -16.34
N SER A 133 -1.34 0.99 -17.24
CA SER A 133 -0.96 2.10 -18.12
C SER A 133 -1.24 3.49 -17.53
N SER A 134 -2.02 3.60 -16.45
CA SER A 134 -2.31 4.88 -15.83
C SER A 134 -1.15 5.37 -14.94
N PRO A 135 -0.44 6.46 -15.31
CA PRO A 135 0.69 6.95 -14.52
C PRO A 135 0.32 7.27 -13.08
N LEU A 136 -0.87 7.86 -12.85
CA LEU A 136 -1.33 8.19 -11.52
C LEU A 136 -1.59 6.94 -10.66
N THR A 137 -2.15 5.88 -11.24
CA THR A 137 -2.36 4.61 -10.52
C THR A 137 -1.04 3.98 -10.13
N LEU A 138 -0.06 4.01 -11.04
CA LEU A 138 1.28 3.50 -10.78
C LEU A 138 2.05 4.34 -9.76
N ALA A 139 1.89 5.66 -9.75
CA ALA A 139 2.48 6.53 -8.74
C ALA A 139 1.94 6.21 -7.34
N VAL A 140 0.62 6.10 -7.21
CA VAL A 140 -0.02 5.78 -5.91
C VAL A 140 0.34 4.37 -5.44
N PHE A 141 0.37 3.38 -6.35
CA PHE A 141 0.84 2.04 -6.03
C PHE A 141 2.32 2.04 -5.62
N GLY A 142 3.17 2.73 -6.38
CA GLY A 142 4.60 2.87 -6.07
C GLY A 142 4.82 3.46 -4.68
N MET A 143 4.06 4.50 -4.33
CA MET A 143 4.12 5.13 -3.02
C MET A 143 3.75 4.16 -1.90
N LEU A 144 2.68 3.38 -2.08
CA LEU A 144 2.28 2.35 -1.14
C LEU A 144 3.36 1.26 -1.00
N ALA A 145 3.86 0.76 -2.12
CA ALA A 145 4.88 -0.28 -2.17
C ALA A 145 6.18 0.17 -1.51
N GLY A 146 6.70 1.35 -1.90
CA GLY A 146 7.91 1.94 -1.32
C GLY A 146 7.82 2.12 0.20
N TYR A 147 6.67 2.61 0.68
CA TYR A 147 6.42 2.73 2.11
C TYR A 147 6.53 1.38 2.83
N TYR A 148 5.79 0.36 2.37
CA TYR A 148 5.78 -0.93 3.04
C TYR A 148 7.11 -1.68 2.91
N MET A 149 7.83 -1.56 1.78
CA MET A 149 9.16 -2.13 1.59
C MET A 149 10.15 -1.61 2.63
N VAL A 150 10.29 -0.28 2.71
CA VAL A 150 11.24 0.38 3.64
C VAL A 150 10.83 0.15 5.08
N TYR A 151 9.54 0.26 5.39
CA TYR A 151 9.03 0.02 6.73
C TYR A 151 9.27 -1.41 7.20
N ALA A 152 8.99 -2.41 6.37
CA ALA A 152 9.23 -3.82 6.69
C ALA A 152 10.72 -4.15 6.81
N ALA A 153 11.56 -3.61 5.91
CA ALA A 153 13.01 -3.77 5.98
C ALA A 153 13.60 -3.17 7.26
N GLY A 154 13.12 -1.99 7.67
CA GLY A 154 13.52 -1.34 8.92
C GLY A 154 13.16 -2.16 10.17
N LEU A 155 11.95 -2.74 10.19
CA LEU A 155 11.53 -3.65 11.28
C LEU A 155 12.39 -4.93 11.34
N LEU A 156 12.75 -5.50 10.18
CA LEU A 156 13.65 -6.66 10.12
C LEU A 156 15.05 -6.30 10.61
N ARG A 157 15.60 -5.16 10.15
CA ARG A 157 16.92 -4.68 10.59
C ARG A 157 16.97 -4.47 12.09
N TRP A 158 15.96 -3.80 12.67
CA TRP A 158 15.86 -3.60 14.11
C TRP A 158 15.87 -4.95 14.87
N ARG A 159 15.12 -5.93 14.39
CA ARG A 159 15.06 -7.26 14.99
C ARG A 159 16.40 -8.00 14.92
N HIS A 160 17.18 -7.82 13.84
CA HIS A 160 18.50 -8.45 13.70
C HIS A 160 19.59 -7.77 14.54
N SER A 161 19.60 -6.43 14.59
CA SER A 161 20.62 -5.69 15.38
C SER A 161 20.38 -5.79 16.89
N SER A 162 19.30 -6.42 17.29
CA SER A 162 18.89 -6.54 18.67
C SER A 162 19.00 -7.97 19.20
N ARG A 163 19.55 -8.91 18.39
CA ARG A 163 19.97 -10.24 18.86
C ARG A 163 21.37 -10.18 19.42
#